data_a81991cbbdd856be65a6dfea52f4f736
#
_entry.id   a81991cbbdd856be65a6dfea52f4f736
#
_cell.length_a   1.000
_cell.length_b   1.000
_cell.length_c   1.000
_cell.angle_alpha   90.00
_cell.angle_beta   90.00
_cell.angle_gamma   90.00
#
_symmetry.space_group_name_H-M   'P 1'
#
loop_
_entity.id
_entity.type
_entity.pdbx_description
1 polymer ?
#
loop_
_entity_poly.entity_id
_entity_poly.type
_entity_poly.pdbx_seq_one_letter_code
_entity_poly.pdbx_strand_id
1 'polypeptide(L)'
;MKKMLLLTMFSLLLLLTGCTLGLRQAPKAVRQAFDSRFPGASHVEWEKVLSTYRAEFYHDGHEKEAQFDKDGTWKRTKTELTFLDIPTPVMKAAQDYCNWEIDDILLFEQADGVPAYYQVEYDREHSDREKQLLLFPDGSIFTGI
;
A
#
# COMPACT_ATOMS: atom_id res chain seq x y z
N MET A 1 17.49 3.70 7.59
CA MET A 1 17.72 5.06 8.15
C MET A 1 17.20 6.20 7.27
N LYS A 2 17.20 6.11 5.95
CA LYS A 2 16.65 7.17 5.06
C LYS A 2 15.12 7.33 5.13
N LYS A 3 14.36 6.27 5.35
CA LYS A 3 12.89 6.33 5.43
C LYS A 3 12.34 7.07 6.66
N MET A 4 13.03 7.02 7.80
CA MET A 4 12.63 7.80 8.98
C MET A 4 12.75 9.33 8.74
N LEU A 5 13.62 9.75 7.84
CA LEU A 5 13.80 11.16 7.52
C LEU A 5 12.72 11.69 6.56
N LEU A 6 12.16 10.84 5.69
CA LEU A 6 11.08 11.20 4.75
C LEU A 6 9.73 11.37 5.47
N LEU A 7 9.42 10.53 6.46
CA LEU A 7 8.20 10.69 7.26
C LEU A 7 8.21 12.00 8.08
N THR A 8 9.39 12.38 8.60
CA THR A 8 9.52 13.62 9.40
C THR A 8 9.50 14.89 8.54
N MET A 9 9.92 14.83 7.29
CA MET A 9 9.90 15.99 6.39
C MET A 9 8.48 16.32 5.89
N PHE A 10 7.61 15.33 5.75
CA PHE A 10 6.23 15.57 5.35
C PHE A 10 5.40 16.23 6.45
N SER A 11 5.67 15.92 7.72
CA SER A 11 4.99 16.52 8.87
C SER A 11 5.37 17.99 9.12
N LEU A 12 6.54 18.44 8.67
CA LEU A 12 7.02 19.80 8.95
C LEU A 12 6.55 20.84 7.92
N LEU A 13 6.11 20.39 6.72
CA LEU A 13 5.63 21.30 5.67
C LEU A 13 4.19 21.77 5.89
N LEU A 14 3.44 21.16 6.81
CA LEU A 14 2.04 21.49 7.14
C LEU A 14 1.86 22.71 8.03
N LEU A 15 2.92 23.34 8.51
CA LEU A 15 2.83 24.46 9.48
C LEU A 15 2.94 25.87 8.88
N LEU A 16 3.11 26.03 7.56
CA LEU A 16 3.41 27.36 7.00
C LEU A 16 2.45 27.89 5.92
N THR A 17 1.40 27.18 5.57
CA THR A 17 0.36 27.79 4.72
C THR A 17 -1.00 27.53 5.32
N GLY A 18 -1.59 28.55 5.91
CA GLY A 18 -2.99 28.59 6.32
C GLY A 18 -3.98 28.55 5.15
N CYS A 19 -3.73 27.72 4.17
CA CYS A 19 -4.73 27.24 3.23
C CYS A 19 -5.26 25.94 3.83
N THR A 20 -6.44 26.00 4.44
CA THR A 20 -7.33 24.86 4.56
C THR A 20 -7.66 24.40 3.13
N LEU A 21 -6.73 23.66 2.50
CA LEU A 21 -7.10 22.67 1.49
C LEU A 21 -8.02 21.73 2.26
N GLY A 22 -9.35 22.01 2.16
CA GLY A 22 -10.34 21.17 2.78
C GLY A 22 -10.02 19.75 2.38
N LEU A 23 -9.65 18.93 3.35
CA LEU A 23 -9.63 17.47 3.22
C LEU A 23 -10.98 17.14 2.59
N ARG A 24 -11.01 16.93 1.29
CA ARG A 24 -12.26 16.61 0.59
C ARG A 24 -12.63 15.24 1.11
N GLN A 25 -13.51 15.24 2.12
CA GLN A 25 -14.08 13.98 2.62
C GLN A 25 -14.55 13.19 1.40
N ALA A 26 -14.18 11.93 1.36
CA ALA A 26 -14.68 11.03 0.33
C ALA A 26 -16.22 11.04 0.29
N PRO A 27 -16.86 10.86 -0.87
CA PRO A 27 -18.30 10.76 -1.00
C PRO A 27 -18.91 9.77 -0.02
N LYS A 28 -20.17 9.99 0.34
CA LYS A 28 -20.88 9.10 1.28
C LYS A 28 -20.84 7.64 0.85
N ALA A 29 -21.04 7.36 -0.44
CA ALA A 29 -20.99 6.00 -0.98
C ALA A 29 -19.61 5.34 -0.76
N VAL A 30 -18.54 6.09 -1.00
CA VAL A 30 -17.16 5.63 -0.79
C VAL A 30 -16.91 5.33 0.69
N ARG A 31 -17.30 6.23 1.59
CA ARG A 31 -17.12 6.02 3.04
C ARG A 31 -17.91 4.82 3.54
N GLN A 32 -19.14 4.64 3.09
CA GLN A 32 -19.97 3.48 3.48
C GLN A 32 -19.35 2.16 2.98
N ALA A 33 -18.84 2.14 1.76
CA ALA A 33 -18.14 0.96 1.20
C ALA A 33 -16.85 0.66 1.99
N PHE A 34 -16.10 1.69 2.34
CA PHE A 34 -14.90 1.57 3.17
C PHE A 34 -15.23 1.01 4.56
N ASP A 35 -16.18 1.61 5.28
CA ASP A 35 -16.56 1.19 6.63
C ASP A 35 -17.07 -0.27 6.65
N SER A 36 -17.76 -0.67 5.60
CA SER A 36 -18.26 -2.05 5.44
C SER A 36 -17.14 -3.05 5.19
N ARG A 37 -16.08 -2.64 4.46
CA ARG A 37 -14.97 -3.52 4.10
C ARG A 37 -13.89 -3.59 5.18
N PHE A 38 -13.68 -2.49 5.90
CA PHE A 38 -12.62 -2.35 6.90
C PHE A 38 -13.20 -1.89 8.25
N PRO A 39 -14.07 -2.71 8.88
CA PRO A 39 -14.67 -2.35 10.16
C PRO A 39 -13.58 -2.22 11.23
N GLY A 40 -13.59 -1.10 11.97
CA GLY A 40 -12.59 -0.83 13.02
C GLY A 40 -11.27 -0.22 12.50
N ALA A 41 -11.20 0.16 11.23
CA ALA A 41 -10.07 0.93 10.70
C ALA A 41 -9.85 2.22 11.50
N SER A 42 -8.60 2.59 11.72
CA SER A 42 -8.22 3.79 12.47
C SER A 42 -7.24 4.65 11.65
N HIS A 43 -7.04 5.91 12.06
CA HIS A 43 -6.12 6.86 11.40
C HIS A 43 -6.40 7.00 9.89
N VAL A 44 -7.69 7.10 9.53
CA VAL A 44 -8.12 7.12 8.13
C VAL A 44 -7.89 8.50 7.52
N GLU A 45 -7.04 8.56 6.52
CA GLU A 45 -6.78 9.75 5.71
C GLU A 45 -7.28 9.54 4.29
N TRP A 46 -7.96 10.55 3.73
CA TRP A 46 -8.55 10.47 2.40
C TRP A 46 -7.87 11.38 1.41
N GLU A 47 -7.56 10.86 0.25
CA GLU A 47 -7.09 11.62 -0.89
C GLU A 47 -7.95 11.34 -2.13
N LYS A 48 -8.17 12.38 -2.94
CA LYS A 48 -8.75 12.21 -4.27
C LYS A 48 -7.62 12.08 -5.29
N VAL A 49 -7.53 10.93 -5.93
CA VAL A 49 -6.54 10.63 -6.97
C VAL A 49 -7.26 10.49 -8.31
N LEU A 50 -7.18 11.52 -9.15
CA LEU A 50 -7.88 11.57 -10.44
C LEU A 50 -9.40 11.35 -10.29
N SER A 51 -9.91 10.22 -10.76
CA SER A 51 -11.34 9.85 -10.70
C SER A 51 -11.69 8.96 -9.51
N THR A 52 -10.69 8.53 -8.71
CA THR A 52 -10.84 7.61 -7.58
C THR A 52 -10.61 8.32 -6.25
N TYR A 53 -10.93 7.64 -5.16
CA TYR A 53 -10.66 8.04 -3.79
C TYR A 53 -9.76 7.00 -3.13
N ARG A 54 -8.70 7.45 -2.50
CA ARG A 54 -7.73 6.64 -1.79
C ARG A 54 -7.86 6.90 -0.30
N ALA A 55 -7.94 5.84 0.49
CA ALA A 55 -7.82 5.87 1.95
C ALA A 55 -6.47 5.28 2.35
N GLU A 56 -5.72 5.97 3.20
CA GLU A 56 -4.60 5.42 3.97
C GLU A 56 -5.08 5.23 5.40
N PHE A 57 -4.84 4.07 5.99
CA PHE A 57 -5.43 3.72 7.30
C PHE A 57 -4.70 2.55 7.96
N TYR A 58 -4.96 2.39 9.26
CA TYR A 58 -4.49 1.26 10.04
C TYR A 58 -5.62 0.26 10.28
N HIS A 59 -5.40 -1.02 9.98
CA HIS A 59 -6.39 -2.08 10.16
C HIS A 59 -5.73 -3.44 10.32
N ASP A 60 -6.17 -4.22 11.34
CA ASP A 60 -5.64 -5.54 11.67
C ASP A 60 -4.11 -5.57 11.88
N GLY A 61 -3.57 -4.51 12.49
CA GLY A 61 -2.14 -4.42 12.79
C GLY A 61 -1.25 -3.98 11.63
N HIS A 62 -1.82 -3.66 10.47
CA HIS A 62 -1.10 -3.26 9.27
C HIS A 62 -1.48 -1.87 8.80
N GLU A 63 -0.52 -1.17 8.20
CA GLU A 63 -0.78 -0.01 7.38
C GLU A 63 -1.30 -0.44 6.01
N LYS A 64 -2.39 0.19 5.58
CA LYS A 64 -3.09 -0.17 4.34
C LYS A 64 -3.43 1.06 3.52
N GLU A 65 -3.50 0.86 2.21
CA GLU A 65 -4.05 1.81 1.25
C GLU A 65 -5.17 1.13 0.46
N ALA A 66 -6.36 1.73 0.43
CA ALA A 66 -7.47 1.20 -0.37
C ALA A 66 -7.98 2.26 -1.36
N GLN A 67 -8.32 1.82 -2.58
CA GLN A 67 -8.85 2.67 -3.63
C GLN A 67 -10.28 2.29 -4.00
N PHE A 68 -11.10 3.32 -4.22
CA PHE A 68 -12.52 3.21 -4.58
C PHE A 68 -12.87 4.15 -5.73
N ASP A 69 -13.79 3.75 -6.58
CA ASP A 69 -14.46 4.66 -7.48
C ASP A 69 -15.43 5.57 -6.71
N LYS A 70 -15.87 6.66 -7.34
CA LYS A 70 -16.76 7.66 -6.71
C LYS A 70 -18.11 7.11 -6.23
N ASP A 71 -18.54 5.98 -6.76
CA ASP A 71 -19.78 5.28 -6.40
C ASP A 71 -19.61 4.29 -5.24
N GLY A 72 -18.37 4.12 -4.72
CA GLY A 72 -18.03 3.19 -3.67
C GLY A 72 -17.55 1.82 -4.16
N THR A 73 -17.42 1.61 -5.45
CA THR A 73 -16.84 0.37 -5.99
C THR A 73 -15.38 0.26 -5.57
N TRP A 74 -15.05 -0.78 -4.81
CA TRP A 74 -13.66 -1.07 -4.41
C TRP A 74 -12.84 -1.53 -5.61
N LYS A 75 -11.61 -1.01 -5.72
CA LYS A 75 -10.68 -1.32 -6.81
C LYS A 75 -9.52 -2.18 -6.35
N ARG A 76 -8.86 -1.79 -5.29
CA ARG A 76 -7.69 -2.50 -4.76
C ARG A 76 -7.41 -2.13 -3.30
N THR A 77 -6.66 -3.00 -2.64
CA THR A 77 -6.01 -2.72 -1.35
C THR A 77 -4.54 -3.10 -1.45
N LYS A 78 -3.67 -2.23 -0.99
CA LYS A 78 -2.26 -2.49 -0.72
C LYS A 78 -2.10 -2.61 0.80
N THR A 79 -1.40 -3.64 1.26
CA THR A 79 -1.08 -3.87 2.68
C THR A 79 0.43 -3.95 2.84
N GLU A 80 1.01 -3.17 3.73
CA GLU A 80 2.41 -3.35 4.15
C GLU A 80 2.49 -4.54 5.11
N LEU A 81 3.34 -5.51 4.80
CA LEU A 81 3.48 -6.73 5.59
C LEU A 81 4.69 -6.64 6.51
N THR A 82 4.53 -7.18 7.72
CA THR A 82 5.68 -7.48 8.56
C THR A 82 6.31 -8.80 8.14
N PHE A 83 7.57 -9.03 8.45
CA PHE A 83 8.25 -10.29 8.12
C PHE A 83 7.55 -11.54 8.66
N LEU A 84 6.74 -11.40 9.72
CA LEU A 84 6.00 -12.51 10.32
C LEU A 84 4.77 -12.93 9.52
N ASP A 85 4.25 -12.02 8.69
CA ASP A 85 3.01 -12.23 7.93
C ASP A 85 3.26 -12.69 6.48
N ILE A 86 4.54 -12.75 6.08
CA ILE A 86 4.91 -13.13 4.73
C ILE A 86 4.91 -14.66 4.60
N PRO A 87 4.16 -15.21 3.62
CA PRO A 87 4.18 -16.66 3.36
C PRO A 87 5.59 -17.17 3.06
N THR A 88 5.94 -18.31 3.63
CA THR A 88 7.27 -18.95 3.43
C THR A 88 7.67 -19.08 1.96
N PRO A 89 6.80 -19.50 1.01
CA PRO A 89 7.15 -19.58 -0.40
C PRO A 89 7.52 -18.21 -1.00
N VAL A 90 6.80 -17.16 -0.62
CA VAL A 90 7.07 -15.78 -1.08
C VAL A 90 8.42 -15.30 -0.55
N MET A 91 8.66 -15.47 0.76
CA MET A 91 9.94 -15.08 1.37
C MET A 91 11.11 -15.84 0.74
N LYS A 92 10.95 -17.15 0.52
CA LYS A 92 12.00 -17.94 -0.12
C LYS A 92 12.29 -17.45 -1.54
N ALA A 93 11.28 -17.26 -2.36
CA ALA A 93 11.44 -16.76 -3.73
C ALA A 93 12.07 -15.37 -3.76
N ALA A 94 11.68 -14.48 -2.83
CA ALA A 94 12.26 -13.15 -2.69
C ALA A 94 13.76 -13.21 -2.35
N GLN A 95 14.17 -14.06 -1.41
CA GLN A 95 15.58 -14.24 -1.03
C GLN A 95 16.43 -14.87 -2.14
N ASP A 96 15.86 -15.81 -2.91
CA ASP A 96 16.55 -16.50 -3.99
C ASP A 96 16.70 -15.63 -5.27
N TYR A 97 15.89 -14.56 -5.40
CA TYR A 97 15.83 -13.76 -6.64
C TYR A 97 17.12 -12.97 -6.94
N CYS A 98 17.68 -12.32 -5.94
CA CYS A 98 18.91 -11.56 -6.06
C CYS A 98 19.58 -11.36 -4.70
N ASN A 99 20.82 -10.87 -4.72
CA ASN A 99 21.61 -10.57 -3.51
C ASN A 99 21.42 -9.14 -2.98
N TRP A 100 20.34 -8.47 -3.35
CA TRP A 100 19.99 -7.15 -2.81
C TRP A 100 19.21 -7.31 -1.53
N GLU A 101 19.21 -6.27 -0.67
CA GLU A 101 18.42 -6.25 0.54
C GLU A 101 16.94 -6.11 0.20
N ILE A 102 16.10 -6.90 0.87
CA ILE A 102 14.65 -6.74 0.78
C ILE A 102 14.27 -5.55 1.65
N ASP A 103 13.73 -4.53 1.01
CA ASP A 103 13.29 -3.30 1.67
C ASP A 103 11.86 -3.44 2.20
N ASP A 104 10.91 -3.74 1.31
CA ASP A 104 9.51 -3.95 1.66
C ASP A 104 8.90 -5.13 0.92
N ILE A 105 7.86 -5.72 1.53
CA ILE A 105 6.96 -6.67 0.89
C ILE A 105 5.52 -6.20 1.09
N LEU A 106 4.86 -5.95 -0.02
CA LEU A 106 3.50 -5.43 -0.10
C LEU A 106 2.56 -6.51 -0.63
N LEU A 107 1.41 -6.69 0.01
CA LEU A 107 0.33 -7.52 -0.53
C LEU A 107 -0.64 -6.63 -1.31
N PHE A 108 -0.92 -7.02 -2.56
CA PHE A 108 -1.93 -6.41 -3.40
C PHE A 108 -3.13 -7.33 -3.58
N GLU A 109 -4.29 -6.82 -3.23
CA GLU A 109 -5.60 -7.41 -3.53
C GLU A 109 -6.32 -6.48 -4.50
N GLN A 110 -6.94 -7.03 -5.54
CA GLN A 110 -7.64 -6.25 -6.57
C GLN A 110 -9.04 -6.79 -6.84
N ALA A 111 -9.90 -5.93 -7.34
CA ALA A 111 -11.17 -6.31 -7.93
C ALA A 111 -10.97 -7.08 -9.25
N ASP A 112 -12.08 -7.44 -9.89
CA ASP A 112 -12.13 -7.98 -11.26
C ASP A 112 -11.46 -9.36 -11.43
N GLY A 113 -11.36 -10.14 -10.34
CA GLY A 113 -10.85 -11.53 -10.39
C GLY A 113 -9.35 -11.65 -10.60
N VAL A 114 -8.61 -10.57 -10.47
CA VAL A 114 -7.14 -10.62 -10.45
C VAL A 114 -6.70 -11.30 -9.17
N PRO A 115 -5.90 -12.37 -9.24
CA PRO A 115 -5.35 -13.01 -8.04
C PRO A 115 -4.55 -12.03 -7.19
N ALA A 116 -4.61 -12.18 -5.87
CA ALA A 116 -3.73 -11.44 -4.98
C ALA A 116 -2.26 -11.76 -5.29
N TYR A 117 -1.39 -10.77 -5.21
CA TYR A 117 0.03 -10.93 -5.44
C TYR A 117 0.85 -10.11 -4.45
N TYR A 118 2.11 -10.49 -4.30
CA TYR A 118 3.09 -9.80 -3.48
C TYR A 118 4.04 -9.02 -4.37
N GLN A 119 4.31 -7.78 -4.00
CA GLN A 119 5.36 -6.96 -4.58
C GLN A 119 6.50 -6.90 -3.57
N VAL A 120 7.66 -7.40 -3.98
CA VAL A 120 8.89 -7.33 -3.19
C VAL A 120 9.72 -6.18 -3.74
N GLU A 121 10.06 -5.26 -2.87
CA GLU A 121 10.93 -4.13 -3.18
C GLU A 121 12.34 -4.40 -2.63
N TYR A 122 13.35 -4.12 -3.45
CA TYR A 122 14.74 -4.34 -3.09
C TYR A 122 15.51 -3.03 -3.15
N ASP A 123 16.28 -2.78 -2.10
CA ASP A 123 17.26 -1.69 -2.08
C ASP A 123 18.68 -2.22 -2.33
N ARG A 124 19.51 -1.36 -2.87
CA ARG A 124 20.94 -1.57 -2.97
C ARG A 124 21.66 -0.38 -2.41
N GLU A 125 22.53 -0.65 -1.44
CA GLU A 125 23.36 0.37 -0.82
C GLU A 125 24.14 1.15 -1.92
N HIS A 126 24.04 2.48 -1.87
CA HIS A 126 24.69 3.41 -2.82
C HIS A 126 24.18 3.37 -4.27
N SER A 127 22.96 2.94 -4.52
CA SER A 127 22.36 2.94 -5.85
C SER A 127 20.99 3.62 -5.82
N ASP A 128 20.72 4.49 -6.80
CA ASP A 128 19.38 5.05 -7.01
C ASP A 128 18.47 4.07 -7.82
N ARG A 129 18.94 2.85 -8.04
CA ARG A 129 18.17 1.82 -8.76
C ARG A 129 17.38 1.00 -7.76
N GLU A 130 16.10 0.93 -7.98
CA GLU A 130 15.16 0.04 -7.31
C GLU A 130 14.92 -1.19 -8.18
N LYS A 131 14.70 -2.32 -7.55
CA LYS A 131 14.20 -3.53 -8.19
C LYS A 131 12.91 -3.96 -7.55
N GLN A 132 12.01 -4.49 -8.36
CA GLN A 132 10.75 -5.06 -7.89
C GLN A 132 10.60 -6.47 -8.44
N LEU A 133 10.03 -7.35 -7.63
CA LEU A 133 9.64 -8.70 -8.00
C LEU A 133 8.17 -8.89 -7.63
N LEU A 134 7.37 -9.40 -8.56
CA LEU A 134 5.98 -9.71 -8.31
C LEU A 134 5.81 -11.23 -8.19
N LEU A 135 5.14 -11.69 -7.14
CA LEU A 135 4.99 -13.10 -6.81
C LEU A 135 3.53 -13.44 -6.51
N PHE A 136 3.12 -14.63 -6.93
CA PHE A 136 1.92 -15.26 -6.39
C PHE A 136 2.16 -15.77 -4.95
N PRO A 137 1.08 -16.10 -4.20
CA PRO A 137 1.20 -16.64 -2.84
C PRO A 137 2.01 -17.93 -2.70
N ASP A 138 2.14 -18.69 -3.79
CA ASP A 138 2.94 -19.91 -3.86
C ASP A 138 4.43 -19.66 -4.17
N GLY A 139 4.83 -18.40 -4.33
CA GLY A 139 6.18 -17.98 -4.64
C GLY A 139 6.52 -18.01 -6.13
N SER A 140 5.60 -18.39 -7.01
CA SER A 140 5.82 -18.31 -8.46
C SER A 140 5.74 -16.84 -8.95
N ILE A 141 6.45 -16.54 -10.04
CA ILE A 141 6.51 -15.17 -10.58
C ILE A 141 5.16 -14.77 -11.15
N PHE A 142 4.64 -13.62 -10.69
CA PHE A 142 3.48 -12.98 -11.27
C PHE A 142 3.91 -12.18 -12.51
N THR A 143 3.51 -12.64 -13.69
CA THR A 143 3.94 -12.05 -14.98
C THR A 143 3.04 -10.90 -15.46
N GLY A 144 2.05 -10.50 -14.63
CA GLY A 144 1.09 -9.46 -15.00
C GLY A 144 0.06 -9.95 -16.04
N ILE A 145 -1.01 -9.19 -16.16
CA ILE A 145 -1.99 -9.31 -17.25
C ILE A 145 -1.67 -8.25 -18.29
#